data_07522ec9d1b764b68881d3e0a0446431
#
_entry.id   07522ec9d1b764b68881d3e0a0446431
#
_cell.length_a   1.000
_cell.length_b   1.000
_cell.length_c   1.000
_cell.angle_alpha   90.00
_cell.angle_beta   90.00
_cell.angle_gamma   90.00
#
_symmetry.space_group_name_H-M   'P 1'
#
loop_
_entity.id
_entity.type
_entity.pdbx_description
1 polymer ?
#
loop_
_entity_poly.entity_id
_entity_poly.type
_entity_poly.pdbx_seq_one_letter_code
_entity_poly.pdbx_strand_id
1 'polypeptide(L)'
;SNATSGDGGLFHGIFFRYFVKLINEESLDMATRKRFHDWFTNLATVMAEEGVNHNTMLYAGRWRKAPKDDEPVGLTPHLTGCMLMEAMCVLKPLK
;
A
#
# COMPACT_ATOMS: atom_id res chain seq x y z
N SER A 1 16.94 -5.39 1.97
CA SER A 1 16.86 -4.49 0.86
C SER A 1 15.79 -3.45 1.11
N ASN A 2 16.02 -2.32 0.58
CA ASN A 2 15.18 -1.16 0.78
C ASN A 2 14.46 -0.77 -0.49
N ALA A 3 13.68 -1.70 -1.03
CA ALA A 3 12.96 -1.49 -2.27
C ALA A 3 11.97 -0.33 -2.20
N THR A 4 11.60 0.11 -0.99
CA THR A 4 10.64 1.19 -0.80
C THR A 4 11.30 2.54 -0.55
N SER A 5 12.64 2.63 -0.67
CA SER A 5 13.33 3.90 -0.50
C SER A 5 13.77 4.44 -1.85
N GLY A 6 14.03 5.74 -1.92
CA GLY A 6 14.47 6.40 -3.15
C GLY A 6 13.45 6.22 -4.28
N ASP A 7 13.95 6.11 -5.50
CA ASP A 7 13.07 5.93 -6.67
C ASP A 7 12.29 4.63 -6.63
N GLY A 8 12.88 3.59 -6.04
CA GLY A 8 12.21 2.31 -5.90
C GLY A 8 10.96 2.42 -5.04
N GLY A 9 11.03 3.22 -3.98
CA GLY A 9 9.87 3.43 -3.12
C GLY A 9 8.74 4.12 -3.86
N LEU A 10 9.06 5.15 -4.62
CA LEU A 10 8.05 5.87 -5.39
C LEU A 10 7.41 4.95 -6.44
N PHE A 11 8.20 4.06 -7.01
CA PHE A 11 7.72 3.09 -7.99
C PHE A 11 6.64 2.18 -7.41
N HIS A 12 6.80 1.74 -6.17
CA HIS A 12 5.80 0.91 -5.50
C HIS A 12 4.47 1.66 -5.35
N GLY A 13 4.53 2.94 -4.97
CA GLY A 13 3.32 3.74 -4.84
C GLY A 13 2.57 3.87 -6.16
N ILE A 14 3.31 4.14 -7.24
CA ILE A 14 2.74 4.24 -8.57
C ILE A 14 2.12 2.89 -8.98
N PHE A 15 2.79 1.79 -8.67
CA PHE A 15 2.27 0.46 -8.95
C PHE A 15 0.90 0.25 -8.30
N PHE A 16 0.76 0.62 -7.03
CA PHE A 16 -0.52 0.45 -6.33
C PHE A 16 -1.64 1.21 -7.02
N ARG A 17 -1.35 2.41 -7.48
CA ARG A 17 -2.34 3.23 -8.16
C ARG A 17 -2.84 2.55 -9.44
N TYR A 18 -1.93 2.02 -10.24
CA TYR A 18 -2.32 1.34 -11.47
C TYR A 18 -2.93 -0.02 -11.21
N PHE A 19 -2.50 -0.71 -10.16
CA PHE A 19 -3.06 -2.00 -9.81
C PHE A 19 -4.53 -1.88 -9.43
N VAL A 20 -4.89 -0.84 -8.69
CA VAL A 20 -6.29 -0.59 -8.35
C VAL A 20 -7.12 -0.30 -9.60
N LYS A 21 -6.56 0.44 -10.55
CA LYS A 21 -7.26 0.67 -11.81
C LYS A 21 -7.54 -0.64 -12.52
N LEU A 22 -6.60 -1.56 -12.51
CA LEU A 22 -6.78 -2.87 -13.12
C LEU A 22 -7.88 -3.66 -12.41
N ILE A 23 -7.86 -3.67 -11.08
CA ILE A 23 -8.89 -4.40 -10.31
C ILE A 23 -10.27 -3.82 -10.59
N ASN A 24 -10.37 -2.51 -10.74
CA ASN A 24 -11.65 -1.85 -10.98
C ASN A 24 -12.17 -2.04 -12.42
N GLU A 25 -11.36 -2.62 -13.31
CA GLU A 25 -11.73 -2.77 -14.72
C GLU A 25 -12.84 -3.80 -14.87
N GLU A 26 -13.95 -3.40 -15.47
CA GLU A 26 -15.13 -4.27 -15.58
C GLU A 26 -14.92 -5.46 -16.48
N SER A 27 -13.97 -5.36 -17.42
CA SER A 27 -13.69 -6.48 -18.32
C SER A 27 -12.90 -7.61 -17.66
N LEU A 28 -12.36 -7.37 -16.47
CA LEU A 28 -11.62 -8.40 -15.74
C LEU A 28 -12.61 -9.44 -15.19
N ASP A 29 -12.31 -10.71 -15.38
CA ASP A 29 -13.23 -11.74 -14.88
C ASP A 29 -13.32 -11.72 -13.36
N MET A 30 -14.46 -12.15 -12.84
CA MET A 30 -14.73 -12.00 -11.41
C MET A 30 -13.78 -12.80 -10.53
N ALA A 31 -13.40 -14.00 -10.96
CA ALA A 31 -12.49 -14.83 -10.16
C ALA A 31 -11.11 -14.16 -10.04
N THR A 32 -10.59 -13.62 -11.12
CA THR A 32 -9.31 -12.91 -11.11
C THR A 32 -9.42 -11.62 -10.30
N ARG A 33 -10.51 -10.88 -10.48
CA ARG A 33 -10.74 -9.67 -9.71
C ARG A 33 -10.75 -9.96 -8.22
N LYS A 34 -11.44 -11.02 -7.81
CA LYS A 34 -11.51 -11.36 -6.40
C LYS A 34 -10.13 -11.69 -5.83
N ARG A 35 -9.32 -12.45 -6.57
CA ARG A 35 -7.97 -12.76 -6.10
C ARG A 35 -7.13 -11.51 -5.92
N PHE A 36 -7.15 -10.60 -6.89
CA PHE A 36 -6.38 -9.36 -6.80
C PHE A 36 -6.92 -8.46 -5.70
N HIS A 37 -8.23 -8.36 -5.59
CA HIS A 37 -8.88 -7.56 -4.56
C HIS A 37 -8.50 -8.05 -3.17
N ASP A 38 -8.58 -9.36 -2.94
CA ASP A 38 -8.25 -9.95 -1.65
C ASP A 38 -6.77 -9.74 -1.33
N TRP A 39 -5.90 -9.94 -2.31
CA TRP A 39 -4.47 -9.73 -2.10
C TRP A 39 -4.18 -8.28 -1.72
N PHE A 40 -4.78 -7.34 -2.44
CA PHE A 40 -4.53 -5.93 -2.23
C PHE A 40 -5.05 -5.45 -0.88
N THR A 41 -6.28 -5.84 -0.53
CA THR A 41 -6.86 -5.46 0.76
C THR A 41 -6.09 -6.07 1.93
N ASN A 42 -5.62 -7.30 1.76
CA ASN A 42 -4.81 -7.93 2.80
C ASN A 42 -3.48 -7.20 3.00
N LEU A 43 -2.83 -6.84 1.91
CA LEU A 43 -1.59 -6.08 1.97
C LEU A 43 -1.79 -4.74 2.69
N ALA A 44 -2.85 -4.03 2.33
CA ALA A 44 -3.15 -2.74 2.95
C ALA A 44 -3.47 -2.89 4.44
N THR A 45 -4.19 -3.95 4.80
CA THR A 45 -4.52 -4.22 6.20
C THR A 45 -3.26 -4.47 7.02
N VAL A 46 -2.36 -5.30 6.50
CA VAL A 46 -1.11 -5.60 7.20
C VAL A 46 -0.30 -4.32 7.39
N MET A 47 -0.20 -3.49 6.35
CA MET A 47 0.55 -2.25 6.45
C MET A 47 -0.09 -1.31 7.48
N ALA A 48 -1.40 -1.18 7.47
CA ALA A 48 -2.10 -0.28 8.38
C ALA A 48 -1.98 -0.75 9.84
N GLU A 49 -2.00 -2.06 10.08
CA GLU A 49 -1.96 -2.59 11.44
C GLU A 49 -0.55 -2.74 11.97
N GLU A 50 0.39 -3.15 11.13
CA GLU A 50 1.72 -3.52 11.59
C GLU A 50 2.84 -2.65 11.05
N GLY A 51 2.62 -1.94 9.96
CA GLY A 51 3.67 -1.15 9.31
C GLY A 51 3.67 0.32 9.66
N VAL A 52 2.56 0.84 10.18
CA VAL A 52 2.42 2.26 10.53
C VAL A 52 2.57 2.43 12.02
N ASN A 53 3.37 3.40 12.45
CA ASN A 53 3.43 3.78 13.85
C ASN A 53 2.17 4.60 14.16
N HIS A 54 1.31 4.09 15.04
CA HIS A 54 0.01 4.71 15.31
C HIS A 54 0.11 5.98 16.16
N ASN A 55 1.28 6.27 16.75
CA ASN A 55 1.51 7.53 17.45
C ASN A 55 1.92 8.63 16.51
N THR A 56 2.83 8.33 15.57
CA THR A 56 3.37 9.33 14.64
C THR A 56 2.69 9.31 13.28
N MET A 57 1.96 8.23 12.98
CA MET A 57 1.32 7.98 11.68
C MET A 57 2.34 7.90 10.54
N LEU A 58 3.56 7.46 10.83
CA LEU A 58 4.61 7.31 9.83
C LEU A 58 4.82 5.87 9.45
N TYR A 59 5.19 5.66 8.19
CA TYR A 59 5.49 4.37 7.62
C TYR A 59 6.92 4.39 7.07
N ALA A 60 7.71 3.38 7.43
CA ALA A 60 9.14 3.35 7.11
C ALA A 60 9.50 2.38 5.97
N GLY A 61 8.51 1.81 5.27
CA GLY A 61 8.77 0.91 4.16
C GLY A 61 8.91 -0.55 4.56
N ARG A 62 8.59 -0.88 5.78
CA ARG A 62 8.63 -2.26 6.28
C ARG A 62 7.20 -2.67 6.62
N TRP A 63 6.66 -3.61 5.87
CA TRP A 63 5.23 -3.95 5.91
C TRP A 63 4.72 -4.32 7.29
N ARG A 64 5.52 -5.03 8.07
CA ARG A 64 5.12 -5.55 9.37
C ARG A 64 5.93 -4.98 10.52
N LYS A 65 6.65 -3.90 10.29
CA LYS A 65 7.49 -3.33 11.34
C LYS A 65 7.40 -1.81 11.29
N ALA A 66 6.54 -1.27 12.13
CA ALA A 66 6.38 0.18 12.23
C ALA A 66 7.68 0.84 12.72
N PRO A 67 7.95 2.08 12.29
CA PRO A 67 9.07 2.81 12.86
C PRO A 67 8.81 3.16 14.32
N LYS A 68 9.89 3.32 15.08
CA LYS A 68 9.78 3.80 16.46
C LYS A 68 9.38 5.27 16.46
N ASP A 69 8.89 5.76 17.61
CA ASP A 69 8.40 7.12 17.72
C ASP A 69 9.47 8.16 17.34
N ASP A 70 10.74 7.88 17.66
CA ASP A 70 11.85 8.78 17.39
C ASP A 70 12.68 8.37 16.18
N GLU A 71 12.25 7.36 15.45
CA GLU A 71 13.00 6.88 14.28
C GLU A 71 12.77 7.82 13.10
N PRO A 72 13.83 8.30 12.44
CA PRO A 72 13.63 9.10 11.23
C PRO A 72 13.10 8.23 10.10
N VAL A 73 12.15 8.79 9.34
CA VAL A 73 11.50 8.09 8.24
C VAL A 73 11.76 8.85 6.95
N GLY A 74 12.19 8.14 5.92
CA GLY A 74 12.40 8.73 4.62
C GLY A 74 11.08 9.15 3.98
N LEU A 75 11.14 10.17 3.14
CA LEU A 75 9.95 10.70 2.48
C LEU A 75 9.32 9.68 1.53
N THR A 76 10.13 9.03 0.70
CA THR A 76 9.58 8.11 -0.30
C THR A 76 8.94 6.86 0.29
N PRO A 77 9.50 6.21 1.31
CA PRO A 77 8.79 5.11 1.96
C PRO A 77 7.45 5.55 2.53
N HIS A 78 7.42 6.70 3.19
CA HIS A 78 6.18 7.20 3.77
C HIS A 78 5.15 7.52 2.68
N LEU A 79 5.58 8.14 1.58
CA LEU A 79 4.69 8.40 0.45
C LEU A 79 4.12 7.12 -0.15
N THR A 80 4.92 6.06 -0.20
CA THR A 80 4.43 4.76 -0.68
C THR A 80 3.26 4.28 0.17
N GLY A 81 3.38 4.40 1.49
CA GLY A 81 2.29 4.04 2.38
C GLY A 81 1.05 4.89 2.15
N CYS A 82 1.23 6.19 1.97
CA CYS A 82 0.13 7.11 1.68
C CYS A 82 -0.56 6.74 0.36
N MET A 83 0.21 6.39 -0.65
CA MET A 83 -0.34 6.02 -1.95
C MET A 83 -1.10 4.70 -1.88
N LEU A 84 -0.66 3.76 -1.05
CA LEU A 84 -1.40 2.52 -0.83
C LEU A 84 -2.76 2.82 -0.18
N MET A 85 -2.77 3.66 0.84
CA MET A 85 -4.02 4.03 1.52
C MET A 85 -4.95 4.78 0.57
N GLU A 86 -4.41 5.69 -0.24
CA GLU A 86 -5.20 6.39 -1.24
C GLU A 86 -5.81 5.41 -2.24
N ALA A 87 -5.03 4.44 -2.69
CA ALA A 87 -5.51 3.43 -3.63
C ALA A 87 -6.65 2.61 -3.02
N MET A 88 -6.57 2.31 -1.72
CA MET A 88 -7.68 1.62 -1.05
C MET A 88 -8.96 2.42 -1.06
N CYS A 89 -8.86 3.74 -1.01
CA CYS A 89 -10.05 4.59 -1.02
C CYS A 89 -10.80 4.56 -2.36
N VAL A 90 -10.09 4.25 -3.46
CA VAL A 90 -10.74 4.20 -4.78
C VAL A 90 -10.97 2.77 -5.26
N LEU A 91 -10.59 1.76 -4.47
CA LEU A 91 -10.86 0.38 -4.80
C LEU A 91 -12.36 0.12 -4.70
N LYS A 92 -12.95 -0.40 -5.78
CA LYS A 92 -14.37 -0.69 -5.79
C LYS A 92 -14.65 -1.98 -5.03
N PRO A 93 -15.75 -2.04 -4.27
CA PRO A 93 -16.12 -3.31 -3.63
C PRO A 93 -16.43 -4.39 -4.65
N LEU A 94 -16.30 -5.62 -4.22
CA LEU A 94 -16.55 -6.77 -5.09
C LEU A 94 -18.02 -6.96 -5.41
N LYS A 95 -18.89 -6.38 -4.71
CA LYS A 95 -20.32 -6.55 -4.79
C LYS A 95 -20.78 -7.84 -4.19
#